data_3ed36a076612aba10b35dd65641e4616
#
_entry.id   3ed36a076612aba10b35dd65641e4616
#
_cell.length_a   1.000
_cell.length_b   1.000
_cell.length_c   1.000
_cell.angle_alpha   90.00
_cell.angle_beta   90.00
_cell.angle_gamma   90.00
#
_symmetry.space_group_name_H-M   'P 1'
#
loop_
_entity.id
_entity.type
_entity.pdbx_description
1 polymer ?
#
loop_
_entity_poly.entity_id
_entity_poly.type
_entity_poly.pdbx_seq_one_letter_code
_entity_poly.pdbx_strand_id
1 'polypeptide(L)'
;VQLEVRGKRGQSVQLNTTELFNFECDSITECGGYRGEYRLTYTLRGDEVETWRPQFTYFGQRYVLVSNAVPAGEENPEGLPEIVTLRGLHTRNATRMAGTFHCSNNLLNKTEELIAWGIKGNMVSYFTDCPHREKLPWIEQLHLMFGSLQSKFDVYTLYDKMLTDMELAQTPEGLIPDICPEYVTFLDGFRDSPEWGSAFVLAPWLVYEYYGDFRLVERHYEAMKRYVDYLGTKADGHILSHGLGDWCDLGPKYPGRAQLTSLAGTATPIYYMDAETIRKLSLIH
;
A
#
# COMPACT_ATOMS: atom_id res chain seq x y z
N VAL A 1 -3.45 17.38 2.29
CA VAL A 1 -3.35 18.78 2.75
C VAL A 1 -4.71 19.46 2.72
N GLN A 2 -4.89 20.45 3.58
CA GLN A 2 -5.97 21.44 3.53
C GLN A 2 -5.33 22.82 3.50
N LEU A 3 -5.72 23.61 2.51
CA LEU A 3 -5.24 24.96 2.28
C LEU A 3 -6.35 25.96 2.65
N GLU A 4 -6.02 26.99 3.44
CA GLU A 4 -6.81 28.21 3.59
C GLU A 4 -5.99 29.35 3.01
N VAL A 5 -6.56 30.04 2.03
CA VAL A 5 -5.84 31.05 1.21
C VAL A 5 -6.76 32.21 0.87
N ARG A 6 -6.20 33.41 0.77
CA ARG A 6 -6.87 34.58 0.23
C ARG A 6 -6.06 35.20 -0.90
N GLY A 7 -6.76 35.79 -1.86
CA GLY A 7 -6.14 36.43 -3.02
C GLY A 7 -7.16 36.83 -4.06
N LYS A 8 -6.68 37.25 -5.21
CA LYS A 8 -7.54 37.71 -6.30
C LYS A 8 -8.02 36.54 -7.16
N ARG A 9 -9.19 36.66 -7.73
CA ARG A 9 -9.74 35.71 -8.67
C ARG A 9 -8.77 35.43 -9.83
N GLY A 10 -8.55 34.14 -10.09
CA GLY A 10 -7.68 33.65 -11.15
C GLY A 10 -6.22 33.49 -10.78
N GLN A 11 -5.78 33.97 -9.61
CA GLN A 11 -4.47 33.63 -9.08
C GLN A 11 -4.43 32.17 -8.72
N SER A 12 -3.25 31.54 -8.74
CA SER A 12 -3.11 30.13 -8.41
C SER A 12 -1.97 29.88 -7.41
N VAL A 13 -2.20 28.94 -6.52
CA VAL A 13 -1.20 28.41 -5.59
C VAL A 13 -0.82 27.01 -6.01
N GLN A 14 0.47 26.70 -6.00
CA GLN A 14 0.98 25.34 -6.25
C GLN A 14 1.54 24.73 -4.99
N LEU A 15 1.18 23.48 -4.73
CA LEU A 15 1.71 22.67 -3.63
C LEU A 15 2.38 21.43 -4.20
N ASN A 16 3.67 21.26 -3.94
CA ASN A 16 4.42 20.08 -4.30
C ASN A 16 4.72 19.30 -3.02
N THR A 17 4.23 18.06 -2.93
CA THR A 17 4.45 17.19 -1.77
C THR A 17 5.66 16.31 -1.99
N THR A 18 6.49 16.12 -0.96
CA THR A 18 7.67 15.28 -1.03
C THR A 18 8.03 14.64 0.32
N GLU A 19 8.72 13.51 0.28
CA GLU A 19 9.31 12.88 1.45
C GLU A 19 10.71 13.43 1.77
N LEU A 20 11.44 13.88 0.76
CA LEU A 20 12.79 14.42 0.88
C LEU A 20 12.87 15.86 0.36
N PHE A 21 13.64 16.67 1.05
CA PHE A 21 13.91 18.05 0.68
C PHE A 21 15.40 18.31 0.74
N ASN A 22 15.95 18.96 -0.28
CA ASN A 22 17.35 19.38 -0.30
C ASN A 22 17.45 20.82 0.23
N PHE A 23 17.90 20.95 1.47
CA PHE A 23 18.04 22.24 2.14
C PHE A 23 19.23 23.07 1.63
N GLU A 24 20.18 22.46 0.89
CA GLU A 24 21.33 23.19 0.34
C GLU A 24 20.97 24.01 -0.90
N CYS A 25 20.04 23.50 -1.71
CA CYS A 25 19.60 24.18 -2.94
C CYS A 25 18.11 24.57 -2.91
N ASP A 26 17.46 24.51 -1.75
CA ASP A 26 16.06 24.87 -1.54
C ASP A 26 15.12 24.20 -2.57
N SER A 27 15.33 22.93 -2.80
CA SER A 27 14.59 22.17 -3.81
C SER A 27 14.04 20.84 -3.28
N ILE A 28 12.96 20.39 -3.90
CA ILE A 28 12.45 19.03 -3.68
C ILE A 28 13.38 18.03 -4.37
N THR A 29 13.80 17.02 -3.62
CA THR A 29 14.55 15.91 -4.17
C THR A 29 13.57 14.90 -4.76
N GLU A 30 13.70 14.61 -6.06
CA GLU A 30 12.96 13.52 -6.67
C GLU A 30 13.37 12.21 -5.99
N CYS A 31 12.44 11.59 -5.27
CA CYS A 31 12.66 10.26 -4.70
C CYS A 31 12.61 9.22 -5.82
N GLY A 32 13.79 8.79 -6.23
CA GLY A 32 14.13 7.61 -6.99
C GLY A 32 13.08 7.00 -7.92
N GLY A 33 13.18 7.28 -9.20
CA GLY A 33 12.72 6.40 -10.26
C GLY A 33 11.28 6.54 -10.75
N TYR A 34 10.34 7.00 -9.96
CA TYR A 34 8.98 7.28 -10.43
C TYR A 34 8.82 8.77 -10.73
N ARG A 35 8.78 9.08 -12.02
CA ARG A 35 8.64 10.44 -12.58
C ARG A 35 7.19 10.90 -12.45
N GLY A 36 6.79 11.33 -11.26
CA GLY A 36 5.52 12.00 -11.05
C GLY A 36 5.75 13.28 -10.26
N GLU A 37 5.64 14.44 -10.89
CA GLU A 37 5.47 15.67 -10.14
C GLU A 37 4.12 15.59 -9.41
N TYR A 38 4.15 15.34 -8.11
CA TYR A 38 2.96 15.43 -7.25
C TYR A 38 2.64 16.90 -7.00
N ARG A 39 2.18 17.57 -8.06
CA ARG A 39 1.83 18.97 -8.06
C ARG A 39 0.31 19.12 -7.91
N LEU A 40 -0.09 19.82 -6.89
CA LEU A 40 -1.46 20.22 -6.65
C LEU A 40 -1.57 21.71 -6.98
N THR A 41 -2.52 22.10 -7.81
CA THR A 41 -2.75 23.51 -8.15
C THR A 41 -4.16 23.90 -7.76
N TYR A 42 -4.28 24.98 -7.00
CA TYR A 42 -5.55 25.60 -6.68
C TYR A 42 -5.65 26.98 -7.31
N THR A 43 -6.71 27.23 -8.09
CA THR A 43 -7.01 28.54 -8.67
C THR A 43 -8.11 29.21 -7.86
N LEU A 44 -7.82 30.42 -7.35
CA LEU A 44 -8.70 31.16 -6.47
C LEU A 44 -9.94 31.72 -7.22
N ARG A 45 -11.05 31.68 -6.52
CA ARG A 45 -12.31 32.32 -6.95
C ARG A 45 -12.35 33.82 -6.65
N GLY A 46 -11.56 34.26 -5.67
CA GLY A 46 -11.48 35.65 -5.23
C GLY A 46 -12.39 35.98 -4.04
N ASP A 47 -12.74 34.98 -3.25
CA ASP A 47 -13.45 35.16 -1.97
C ASP A 47 -12.50 35.69 -0.88
N GLU A 48 -13.01 36.12 0.29
CA GLU A 48 -12.16 36.68 1.36
C GLU A 48 -11.11 35.66 1.86
N VAL A 49 -11.56 34.47 2.23
CA VAL A 49 -10.70 33.30 2.54
C VAL A 49 -11.34 32.08 1.93
N GLU A 50 -10.57 31.37 1.16
CA GLU A 50 -10.99 30.13 0.50
C GLU A 50 -10.36 28.93 1.18
N THR A 51 -11.18 27.92 1.46
CA THR A 51 -10.71 26.62 1.98
C THR A 51 -10.75 25.60 0.86
N TRP A 52 -9.64 24.94 0.65
CA TRP A 52 -9.53 23.91 -0.38
C TRP A 52 -8.81 22.67 0.12
N ARG A 53 -9.25 21.54 -0.37
CA ARG A 53 -8.67 20.21 -0.14
C ARG A 53 -8.77 19.41 -1.43
N PRO A 54 -7.68 18.76 -1.93
CA PRO A 54 -7.77 17.87 -3.08
C PRO A 54 -8.70 16.69 -2.77
N GLN A 55 -9.43 16.24 -3.78
CA GLN A 55 -10.33 15.09 -3.69
C GLN A 55 -9.76 13.91 -4.47
N PHE A 56 -10.12 12.69 -4.06
CA PHE A 56 -9.72 11.43 -4.71
C PHE A 56 -8.21 11.21 -4.81
N THR A 57 -7.44 11.82 -3.92
CA THR A 57 -5.99 11.67 -3.85
C THR A 57 -5.47 11.80 -2.43
N TYR A 58 -4.33 11.17 -2.15
CA TYR A 58 -3.57 11.32 -0.92
C TYR A 58 -2.08 11.21 -1.23
N PHE A 59 -1.23 11.69 -0.34
CA PHE A 59 0.22 11.66 -0.48
C PHE A 59 0.87 11.38 0.87
N GLY A 60 1.85 10.47 0.90
CA GLY A 60 2.81 10.41 1.98
C GLY A 60 3.78 11.58 1.81
N GLN A 61 3.94 12.41 2.84
CA GLN A 61 4.74 13.63 2.74
C GLN A 61 5.37 13.99 4.09
N ARG A 62 6.56 14.54 4.02
CA ARG A 62 7.21 15.23 5.14
C ARG A 62 7.25 16.75 4.91
N TYR A 63 7.35 17.13 3.64
CA TYR A 63 7.48 18.53 3.22
C TYR A 63 6.43 18.86 2.16
N VAL A 64 6.01 20.12 2.15
CA VAL A 64 5.16 20.69 1.12
C VAL A 64 5.84 21.98 0.66
N LEU A 65 6.35 21.99 -0.58
CA LEU A 65 6.84 23.22 -1.21
C LEU A 65 5.63 23.99 -1.74
N VAL A 66 5.51 25.23 -1.30
CA VAL A 66 4.47 26.16 -1.76
C VAL A 66 5.08 27.13 -2.75
N SER A 67 4.47 27.26 -3.92
CA SER A 67 4.88 28.22 -4.95
C SER A 67 3.72 29.15 -5.32
N ASN A 68 4.07 30.36 -5.78
CA ASN A 68 3.14 31.41 -6.17
C ASN A 68 2.24 31.89 -5.01
N ALA A 69 2.74 31.88 -3.80
CA ALA A 69 2.04 32.39 -2.63
C ALA A 69 3.05 32.75 -1.53
N VAL A 70 2.63 33.56 -0.57
CA VAL A 70 3.41 33.93 0.61
C VAL A 70 2.62 33.58 1.88
N PRO A 71 3.25 33.36 3.02
CA PRO A 71 2.54 33.26 4.30
C PRO A 71 1.80 34.55 4.62
N ALA A 72 0.62 34.46 5.22
CA ALA A 72 -0.13 35.63 5.64
C ALA A 72 0.64 36.44 6.69
N GLY A 73 0.78 37.73 6.46
CA GLY A 73 1.53 38.65 7.33
C GLY A 73 2.99 38.86 6.94
N GLU A 74 3.48 38.16 5.95
CA GLU A 74 4.81 38.42 5.36
C GLU A 74 4.76 39.52 4.29
N GLU A 75 5.94 40.08 3.95
CA GLU A 75 6.03 41.04 2.86
C GLU A 75 5.57 40.44 1.54
N ASN A 76 4.68 41.16 0.83
CA ASN A 76 4.06 40.68 -0.41
C ASN A 76 4.06 41.77 -1.50
N PRO A 77 5.21 42.20 -1.98
CA PRO A 77 5.31 43.28 -2.99
C PRO A 77 4.69 42.89 -4.33
N GLU A 78 4.65 41.60 -4.66
CA GLU A 78 4.10 41.06 -5.90
C GLU A 78 2.58 40.87 -5.84
N GLY A 79 1.98 41.03 -4.67
CA GLY A 79 0.53 40.82 -4.45
C GLY A 79 0.08 39.39 -4.74
N LEU A 80 0.92 38.41 -4.38
CA LEU A 80 0.63 36.98 -4.48
C LEU A 80 -0.51 36.59 -3.52
N PRO A 81 -1.15 35.44 -3.72
CA PRO A 81 -2.02 34.82 -2.73
C PRO A 81 -1.34 34.67 -1.37
N GLU A 82 -2.09 34.88 -0.30
CA GLU A 82 -1.59 34.72 1.07
C GLU A 82 -2.12 33.45 1.68
N ILE A 83 -1.23 32.58 2.14
CA ILE A 83 -1.56 31.34 2.87
C ILE A 83 -1.95 31.71 4.29
N VAL A 84 -3.21 31.54 4.62
CA VAL A 84 -3.72 31.72 5.97
C VAL A 84 -3.39 30.51 6.84
N THR A 85 -3.63 29.30 6.27
CA THR A 85 -3.31 28.04 6.96
C THR A 85 -2.98 26.95 5.93
N LEU A 86 -2.00 26.13 6.24
CA LEU A 86 -1.71 24.88 5.52
C LEU A 86 -1.64 23.74 6.55
N ARG A 87 -2.54 22.76 6.46
CA ARG A 87 -2.64 21.65 7.40
C ARG A 87 -2.43 20.31 6.71
N GLY A 88 -1.64 19.43 7.31
CA GLY A 88 -1.60 18.01 6.99
C GLY A 88 -2.86 17.32 7.52
N LEU A 89 -3.57 16.60 6.64
CA LEU A 89 -4.70 15.77 7.06
C LEU A 89 -4.32 14.31 6.90
N HIS A 90 -4.33 13.56 7.98
CA HIS A 90 -4.13 12.12 7.92
C HIS A 90 -5.40 11.44 7.42
N THR A 91 -5.31 10.78 6.27
CA THR A 91 -6.42 10.05 5.64
C THR A 91 -6.10 8.57 5.63
N ARG A 92 -6.99 7.76 6.19
CA ARG A 92 -6.86 6.30 6.22
C ARG A 92 -8.23 5.62 6.30
N ASN A 93 -8.24 4.31 6.19
CA ASN A 93 -9.41 3.48 6.52
C ASN A 93 -9.83 3.74 7.99
N ALA A 94 -11.14 3.77 8.23
CA ALA A 94 -11.72 4.02 9.56
C ALA A 94 -11.65 2.80 10.51
N THR A 95 -10.85 1.81 10.19
CA THR A 95 -10.61 0.61 10.99
C THR A 95 -10.26 0.96 12.44
N ARG A 96 -10.95 0.32 13.36
CA ARG A 96 -10.78 0.56 14.80
C ARG A 96 -9.46 -0.02 15.30
N MET A 97 -8.91 0.58 16.34
CA MET A 97 -7.83 -0.02 17.11
C MET A 97 -8.36 -1.28 17.83
N ALA A 98 -7.68 -2.41 17.67
CA ALA A 98 -8.00 -3.67 18.33
C ALA A 98 -7.10 -3.93 19.55
N GLY A 99 -5.85 -3.46 19.51
CA GLY A 99 -4.88 -3.67 20.57
C GLY A 99 -3.99 -2.47 20.86
N THR A 100 -3.38 -2.50 22.05
CA THR A 100 -2.37 -1.52 22.49
C THR A 100 -1.18 -2.28 23.07
N PHE A 101 0.01 -1.73 22.89
CA PHE A 101 1.23 -2.26 23.46
C PHE A 101 1.94 -1.18 24.26
N HIS A 102 2.41 -1.54 25.45
CA HIS A 102 3.28 -0.69 26.26
C HIS A 102 4.14 -1.58 27.18
N CYS A 103 5.42 -1.25 27.28
CA CYS A 103 6.34 -1.93 28.20
C CYS A 103 7.33 -0.92 28.83
N SER A 104 8.17 -1.41 29.76
CA SER A 104 9.20 -0.58 30.41
C SER A 104 10.33 -0.13 29.50
N ASN A 105 10.51 -0.76 28.33
CA ASN A 105 11.55 -0.40 27.35
C ASN A 105 11.02 0.64 26.37
N ASN A 106 11.50 1.87 26.48
CA ASN A 106 11.06 2.96 25.62
C ASN A 106 11.40 2.76 24.12
N LEU A 107 12.47 2.03 23.79
CA LEU A 107 12.81 1.72 22.40
C LEU A 107 11.74 0.85 21.76
N LEU A 108 11.26 -0.17 22.45
CA LEU A 108 10.19 -1.04 21.96
C LEU A 108 8.86 -0.29 21.80
N ASN A 109 8.54 0.63 22.74
CA ASN A 109 7.34 1.47 22.63
C ASN A 109 7.40 2.38 21.38
N LYS A 110 8.55 2.99 21.11
CA LYS A 110 8.75 3.81 19.91
C LYS A 110 8.73 2.98 18.63
N THR A 111 9.30 1.79 18.64
CA THR A 111 9.27 0.87 17.49
C THR A 111 7.83 0.48 17.16
N GLU A 112 7.04 0.14 18.16
CA GLU A 112 5.61 -0.16 17.99
C GLU A 112 4.84 1.04 17.40
N GLU A 113 5.09 2.25 17.90
CA GLU A 113 4.48 3.48 17.38
C GLU A 113 4.85 3.71 15.90
N LEU A 114 6.12 3.51 15.52
CA LEU A 114 6.57 3.63 14.13
C LEU A 114 5.89 2.60 13.22
N ILE A 115 5.78 1.35 13.66
CA ILE A 115 5.05 0.29 12.93
C ILE A 115 3.59 0.70 12.75
N ALA A 116 2.94 1.15 13.81
CA ALA A 116 1.55 1.59 13.74
C ALA A 116 1.35 2.78 12.76
N TRP A 117 2.28 3.73 12.72
CA TRP A 117 2.24 4.82 11.75
C TRP A 117 2.52 4.37 10.32
N GLY A 118 3.45 3.43 10.11
CA GLY A 118 3.68 2.81 8.80
C GLY A 118 2.42 2.15 8.25
N ILE A 119 1.73 1.35 9.08
CA ILE A 119 0.44 0.72 8.72
C ILE A 119 -0.61 1.78 8.39
N LYS A 120 -0.81 2.78 9.25
CA LYS A 120 -1.81 3.86 9.04
C LYS A 120 -1.55 4.64 7.75
N GLY A 121 -0.30 4.88 7.40
CA GLY A 121 0.09 5.60 6.19
C GLY A 121 -0.25 4.86 4.90
N ASN A 122 -0.34 3.52 4.97
CA ASN A 122 -0.55 2.64 3.83
C ASN A 122 -1.92 1.94 3.83
N MET A 123 -2.79 2.26 4.77
CA MET A 123 -4.11 1.62 4.93
C MET A 123 -5.23 2.58 4.52
N VAL A 124 -5.58 2.60 3.24
CA VAL A 124 -6.67 3.43 2.70
C VAL A 124 -7.85 2.55 2.31
N SER A 125 -8.08 2.25 1.04
CA SER A 125 -9.09 1.28 0.61
C SER A 125 -8.51 -0.13 0.42
N TYR A 126 -7.21 -0.23 0.40
CA TYR A 126 -6.37 -1.41 0.41
C TYR A 126 -5.06 -1.06 1.10
N PHE A 127 -4.19 -2.04 1.31
CA PHE A 127 -2.82 -1.78 1.74
C PHE A 127 -1.96 -1.43 0.52
N THR A 128 -1.10 -0.42 0.67
CA THR A 128 -0.12 -0.06 -0.35
C THR A 128 1.28 -0.36 0.14
N ASP A 129 2.21 -0.59 -0.78
CA ASP A 129 3.64 -0.73 -0.50
C ASP A 129 4.23 0.53 0.12
N CYS A 130 3.85 1.68 -0.43
CA CYS A 130 4.27 3.00 0.04
C CYS A 130 3.19 4.06 -0.21
N PRO A 131 3.10 5.13 0.64
CA PRO A 131 2.04 6.13 0.52
C PRO A 131 2.37 7.24 -0.47
N HIS A 132 3.55 7.23 -1.11
CA HIS A 132 4.04 8.32 -1.94
C HIS A 132 4.41 7.87 -3.35
N ARG A 133 5.46 7.04 -3.53
CA ARG A 133 6.03 6.71 -4.84
C ARG A 133 5.12 5.89 -5.73
N GLU A 134 4.72 4.69 -5.27
CA GLU A 134 3.97 3.72 -6.08
C GLU A 134 2.49 3.75 -5.77
N LYS A 135 2.11 3.63 -4.50
CA LYS A 135 0.72 3.49 -4.01
C LYS A 135 0.02 2.30 -4.64
N LEU A 136 0.78 1.23 -4.89
CA LEU A 136 0.27 0.02 -5.53
C LEU A 136 -0.21 -0.98 -4.46
N PRO A 137 -1.32 -1.68 -4.72
CA PRO A 137 -1.87 -2.67 -3.81
C PRO A 137 -1.20 -4.03 -4.00
N TRP A 138 0.12 -4.11 -3.76
CA TRP A 138 0.85 -5.35 -3.72
C TRP A 138 0.29 -6.25 -2.62
N ILE A 139 -0.12 -7.48 -2.97
CA ILE A 139 -1.00 -8.27 -2.10
C ILE A 139 -0.26 -9.17 -1.10
N GLU A 140 1.03 -9.38 -1.25
CA GLU A 140 1.84 -10.20 -0.31
C GLU A 140 1.75 -9.69 1.13
N GLN A 141 1.53 -8.38 1.29
CA GLN A 141 1.41 -7.76 2.62
C GLN A 141 0.25 -8.34 3.44
N LEU A 142 -0.78 -8.90 2.78
CA LEU A 142 -1.94 -9.47 3.46
C LEU A 142 -1.55 -10.69 4.34
N HIS A 143 -0.66 -11.54 3.87
CA HIS A 143 -0.23 -12.68 4.67
C HIS A 143 1.05 -12.42 5.46
N LEU A 144 2.01 -11.67 4.92
CA LEU A 144 3.26 -11.39 5.62
C LEU A 144 3.08 -10.48 6.84
N MET A 145 2.18 -9.49 6.74
CA MET A 145 1.97 -8.50 7.81
C MET A 145 0.75 -8.79 8.69
N PHE A 146 0.03 -9.88 8.46
CA PHE A 146 -1.22 -10.18 9.16
C PHE A 146 -1.06 -10.09 10.67
N GLY A 147 -0.02 -10.69 11.25
CA GLY A 147 0.23 -10.66 12.68
C GLY A 147 0.35 -9.26 13.27
N SER A 148 1.01 -8.33 12.56
CA SER A 148 1.13 -6.93 12.98
C SER A 148 -0.18 -6.17 12.79
N LEU A 149 -0.89 -6.43 11.68
CA LEU A 149 -2.13 -5.76 11.35
C LEU A 149 -3.24 -6.09 12.34
N GLN A 150 -3.51 -7.38 12.55
CA GLN A 150 -4.60 -7.87 13.39
C GLN A 150 -4.37 -7.59 14.90
N SER A 151 -3.12 -7.56 15.34
CA SER A 151 -2.82 -7.25 16.74
C SER A 151 -3.09 -5.77 17.07
N LYS A 152 -3.09 -4.90 16.08
CA LYS A 152 -3.26 -3.46 16.24
C LYS A 152 -4.61 -2.93 15.78
N PHE A 153 -5.19 -3.51 14.73
CA PHE A 153 -6.41 -3.03 14.09
C PHE A 153 -7.41 -4.16 13.87
N ASP A 154 -8.70 -3.85 13.95
CA ASP A 154 -9.78 -4.75 13.56
C ASP A 154 -9.90 -4.75 12.02
N VAL A 155 -9.12 -5.58 11.36
CA VAL A 155 -8.95 -5.57 9.90
C VAL A 155 -9.92 -6.46 9.14
N TYR A 156 -10.87 -7.13 9.80
CA TYR A 156 -11.77 -8.10 9.16
C TYR A 156 -12.44 -7.55 7.89
N THR A 157 -13.10 -6.39 7.99
CA THR A 157 -13.85 -5.81 6.87
C THR A 157 -12.95 -5.32 5.74
N LEU A 158 -11.72 -4.92 6.05
CA LEU A 158 -10.74 -4.54 5.05
C LEU A 158 -10.23 -5.78 4.28
N TYR A 159 -9.99 -6.89 4.99
CA TYR A 159 -9.64 -8.17 4.36
C TYR A 159 -10.78 -8.71 3.50
N ASP A 160 -12.03 -8.66 3.97
CA ASP A 160 -13.21 -9.03 3.17
C ASP A 160 -13.26 -8.25 1.83
N LYS A 161 -13.05 -6.94 1.90
CA LYS A 161 -12.98 -6.08 0.70
C LYS A 161 -11.83 -6.46 -0.21
N MET A 162 -10.62 -6.64 0.33
CA MET A 162 -9.44 -6.94 -0.49
C MET A 162 -9.50 -8.33 -1.12
N LEU A 163 -10.00 -9.33 -0.42
CA LEU A 163 -10.23 -10.67 -0.96
C LEU A 163 -11.26 -10.65 -2.11
N THR A 164 -12.29 -9.83 -1.97
CA THR A 164 -13.26 -9.61 -3.06
C THR A 164 -12.60 -8.97 -4.28
N ASP A 165 -11.74 -7.96 -4.09
CA ASP A 165 -10.98 -7.35 -5.19
C ASP A 165 -10.07 -8.37 -5.89
N MET A 166 -9.43 -9.24 -5.12
CA MET A 166 -8.55 -10.29 -5.66
C MET A 166 -9.33 -11.31 -6.48
N GLU A 167 -10.49 -11.76 -6.01
CA GLU A 167 -11.36 -12.68 -6.77
C GLU A 167 -11.86 -12.03 -8.06
N LEU A 168 -12.25 -10.75 -8.01
CA LEU A 168 -12.67 -9.99 -9.21
C LEU A 168 -11.53 -9.79 -10.22
N ALA A 169 -10.28 -9.78 -9.78
CA ALA A 169 -9.10 -9.67 -10.63
C ALA A 169 -8.61 -11.04 -11.13
N GLN A 170 -9.14 -12.15 -10.59
CA GLN A 170 -8.70 -13.49 -10.98
C GLN A 170 -8.96 -13.75 -12.47
N THR A 171 -7.92 -14.19 -13.20
CA THR A 171 -8.06 -14.52 -14.61
C THR A 171 -8.87 -15.81 -14.82
N PRO A 172 -9.40 -16.06 -16.03
CA PRO A 172 -10.08 -17.32 -16.34
C PRO A 172 -9.24 -18.57 -16.09
N GLU A 173 -7.91 -18.45 -16.26
CA GLU A 173 -6.94 -19.52 -16.01
C GLU A 173 -6.68 -19.77 -14.52
N GLY A 174 -7.04 -18.83 -13.67
CA GLY A 174 -6.89 -18.91 -12.21
C GLY A 174 -5.81 -18.02 -11.59
N LEU A 175 -5.02 -17.29 -12.40
CA LEU A 175 -4.00 -16.36 -11.88
C LEU A 175 -4.65 -15.28 -11.02
N ILE A 176 -4.07 -15.01 -9.86
CA ILE A 176 -4.30 -13.79 -9.06
C ILE A 176 -3.14 -12.85 -9.33
N PRO A 177 -3.36 -11.66 -9.93
CA PRO A 177 -2.29 -10.70 -10.16
C PRO A 177 -1.64 -10.22 -8.86
N ASP A 178 -0.34 -9.92 -8.91
CA ASP A 178 0.45 -9.48 -7.75
C ASP A 178 -0.04 -8.16 -7.13
N ILE A 179 -0.80 -7.36 -7.90
CA ILE A 179 -1.54 -6.19 -7.40
C ILE A 179 -3.04 -6.36 -7.61
N CYS A 180 -3.83 -6.10 -6.58
CA CYS A 180 -5.29 -6.15 -6.63
C CYS A 180 -5.93 -5.00 -5.84
N PRO A 181 -6.83 -4.19 -6.48
CA PRO A 181 -7.27 -4.27 -7.88
C PRO A 181 -6.17 -4.01 -8.90
N GLU A 182 -6.21 -4.71 -10.06
CA GLU A 182 -5.22 -4.61 -11.12
C GLU A 182 -5.51 -3.40 -12.04
N TYR A 183 -5.25 -2.18 -11.57
CA TYR A 183 -5.41 -0.97 -12.39
C TYR A 183 -4.16 -0.61 -13.20
N VAL A 184 -3.05 -1.30 -12.98
CA VAL A 184 -1.85 -1.30 -13.81
C VAL A 184 -1.51 -2.76 -14.07
N THR A 185 -1.42 -3.14 -15.35
CA THR A 185 -1.05 -4.51 -15.73
C THR A 185 0.46 -4.58 -15.91
N PHE A 186 1.10 -5.32 -15.03
CA PHE A 186 2.51 -5.68 -15.15
C PHE A 186 2.68 -6.92 -16.01
N LEU A 187 3.93 -7.28 -16.28
CA LEU A 187 4.31 -8.46 -17.07
C LEU A 187 5.25 -9.36 -16.27
N ASP A 188 5.33 -10.61 -16.69
CA ASP A 188 6.22 -11.61 -16.10
C ASP A 188 6.04 -11.75 -14.58
N GLY A 189 7.15 -11.89 -13.85
CA GLY A 189 7.15 -12.04 -12.41
C GLY A 189 6.58 -10.86 -11.62
N PHE A 190 6.39 -9.69 -12.21
CA PHE A 190 5.69 -8.58 -11.54
C PHE A 190 4.17 -8.69 -11.58
N ARG A 191 3.65 -9.69 -12.25
CA ARG A 191 2.22 -9.99 -12.31
C ARG A 191 1.88 -11.37 -11.78
N ASP A 192 2.84 -12.28 -11.81
CA ASP A 192 2.67 -13.71 -11.56
C ASP A 192 3.83 -14.21 -10.71
N SER A 193 3.79 -13.88 -9.43
CA SER A 193 4.70 -14.38 -8.41
C SER A 193 3.93 -15.12 -7.33
N PRO A 194 4.24 -16.40 -7.09
CA PRO A 194 3.54 -17.18 -6.06
C PRO A 194 3.58 -16.52 -4.68
N GLU A 195 4.68 -15.87 -4.34
CA GLU A 195 4.88 -15.18 -3.07
C GLU A 195 3.85 -14.06 -2.83
N TRP A 196 3.32 -13.46 -3.91
CA TRP A 196 2.25 -12.45 -3.88
C TRP A 196 0.88 -13.10 -3.98
N GLY A 197 0.62 -13.84 -5.05
CA GLY A 197 -0.69 -14.42 -5.35
C GLY A 197 -1.22 -15.37 -4.26
N SER A 198 -0.34 -16.08 -3.56
CA SER A 198 -0.69 -16.96 -2.43
C SER A 198 -1.36 -16.21 -1.27
N ALA A 199 -1.28 -14.87 -1.22
CA ALA A 199 -2.07 -14.08 -0.28
C ALA A 199 -3.57 -14.40 -0.38
N PHE A 200 -4.07 -14.77 -1.56
CA PHE A 200 -5.47 -15.11 -1.74
C PHE A 200 -5.89 -16.43 -1.09
N VAL A 201 -4.94 -17.32 -0.83
CA VAL A 201 -5.17 -18.59 -0.13
C VAL A 201 -4.87 -18.44 1.36
N LEU A 202 -3.75 -17.81 1.69
CA LEU A 202 -3.26 -17.73 3.05
C LEU A 202 -4.03 -16.72 3.91
N ALA A 203 -4.44 -15.59 3.35
CA ALA A 203 -5.12 -14.54 4.12
C ALA A 203 -6.50 -14.98 4.66
N PRO A 204 -7.40 -15.65 3.90
CA PRO A 204 -8.65 -16.18 4.45
C PRO A 204 -8.42 -17.16 5.59
N TRP A 205 -7.40 -18.03 5.49
CA TRP A 205 -7.01 -18.94 6.55
C TRP A 205 -6.60 -18.21 7.83
N LEU A 206 -5.72 -17.22 7.72
CA LEU A 206 -5.26 -16.38 8.84
C LEU A 206 -6.41 -15.62 9.51
N VAL A 207 -7.33 -15.08 8.70
CA VAL A 207 -8.54 -14.41 9.21
C VAL A 207 -9.42 -15.39 9.98
N TYR A 208 -9.61 -16.61 9.45
CA TYR A 208 -10.37 -17.65 10.15
C TYR A 208 -9.70 -18.06 11.47
N GLU A 209 -8.40 -18.32 11.46
CA GLU A 209 -7.67 -18.68 12.69
C GLU A 209 -7.78 -17.60 13.78
N TYR A 210 -7.76 -16.34 13.40
CA TYR A 210 -7.78 -15.23 14.35
C TYR A 210 -9.21 -14.83 14.81
N TYR A 211 -10.13 -14.71 13.87
CA TYR A 211 -11.50 -14.23 14.17
C TYR A 211 -12.49 -15.37 14.46
N GLY A 212 -12.14 -16.62 14.16
CA GLY A 212 -13.06 -17.77 14.27
C GLY A 212 -14.21 -17.73 13.26
N ASP A 213 -14.13 -16.89 12.25
CA ASP A 213 -15.19 -16.64 11.27
C ASP A 213 -14.84 -17.26 9.93
N PHE A 214 -15.59 -18.28 9.54
CA PHE A 214 -15.34 -19.07 8.34
C PHE A 214 -15.93 -18.48 7.05
N ARG A 215 -16.75 -17.44 7.13
CA ARG A 215 -17.49 -16.88 5.98
C ARG A 215 -16.63 -16.42 4.82
N LEU A 216 -15.42 -15.89 5.08
CA LEU A 216 -14.51 -15.49 4.01
C LEU A 216 -13.96 -16.70 3.27
N VAL A 217 -13.66 -17.77 3.99
CA VAL A 217 -13.24 -19.04 3.38
C VAL A 217 -14.36 -19.59 2.51
N GLU A 218 -15.58 -19.75 3.04
CA GLU A 218 -16.74 -20.25 2.28
C GLU A 218 -16.96 -19.48 0.98
N ARG A 219 -16.87 -18.15 1.04
CA ARG A 219 -17.10 -17.27 -0.10
C ARG A 219 -16.06 -17.45 -1.20
N HIS A 220 -14.79 -17.59 -0.84
CA HIS A 220 -13.69 -17.55 -1.79
C HIS A 220 -13.08 -18.93 -2.09
N TYR A 221 -13.57 -20.01 -1.46
CA TYR A 221 -12.94 -21.34 -1.53
C TYR A 221 -12.69 -21.84 -2.96
N GLU A 222 -13.71 -21.78 -3.82
CA GLU A 222 -13.58 -22.23 -5.21
C GLU A 222 -12.57 -21.38 -6.01
N ALA A 223 -12.50 -20.08 -5.74
CA ALA A 223 -11.51 -19.20 -6.36
C ALA A 223 -10.09 -19.46 -5.84
N MET A 224 -9.93 -19.71 -4.53
CA MET A 224 -8.67 -20.13 -3.93
C MET A 224 -8.17 -21.43 -4.54
N LYS A 225 -9.07 -22.42 -4.69
CA LYS A 225 -8.75 -23.71 -5.32
C LYS A 225 -8.29 -23.52 -6.78
N ARG A 226 -8.99 -22.69 -7.56
CA ARG A 226 -8.58 -22.36 -8.95
C ARG A 226 -7.18 -21.77 -9.01
N TYR A 227 -6.80 -20.93 -8.03
CA TYR A 227 -5.45 -20.39 -7.96
C TYR A 227 -4.41 -21.47 -7.70
N VAL A 228 -4.64 -22.39 -6.76
CA VAL A 228 -3.73 -23.51 -6.49
C VAL A 228 -3.63 -24.44 -7.70
N ASP A 229 -4.75 -24.73 -8.37
CA ASP A 229 -4.76 -25.50 -9.62
C ASP A 229 -3.94 -24.80 -10.73
N TYR A 230 -4.06 -23.46 -10.84
CA TYR A 230 -3.24 -22.66 -11.74
C TYR A 230 -1.74 -22.80 -11.47
N LEU A 231 -1.32 -22.68 -10.20
CA LEU A 231 0.09 -22.91 -9.83
C LEU A 231 0.55 -24.30 -10.20
N GLY A 232 -0.31 -25.31 -10.03
CA GLY A 232 -0.03 -26.68 -10.46
C GLY A 232 0.26 -26.82 -11.97
N THR A 233 -0.35 -26.01 -12.82
CA THR A 233 -0.07 -25.99 -14.26
C THR A 233 1.32 -25.44 -14.60
N LYS A 234 1.93 -24.71 -13.70
CA LYS A 234 3.27 -24.10 -13.84
C LYS A 234 4.38 -24.96 -13.23
N ALA A 235 4.02 -25.95 -12.43
CA ALA A 235 4.97 -26.79 -11.73
C ALA A 235 5.52 -27.90 -12.65
N ASP A 236 6.82 -28.16 -12.55
CA ASP A 236 7.44 -29.36 -13.11
C ASP A 236 7.47 -30.46 -12.02
N GLY A 237 6.64 -31.47 -12.19
CA GLY A 237 6.29 -32.38 -11.11
C GLY A 237 5.57 -31.64 -9.99
N HIS A 238 6.26 -31.37 -8.89
CA HIS A 238 5.74 -30.57 -7.77
C HIS A 238 6.64 -29.36 -7.47
N ILE A 239 7.58 -29.05 -8.35
CA ILE A 239 8.54 -27.97 -8.18
C ILE A 239 8.06 -26.75 -8.96
N LEU A 240 7.79 -25.68 -8.27
CA LEU A 240 7.42 -24.40 -8.85
C LEU A 240 8.67 -23.50 -8.90
N SER A 241 8.96 -22.91 -10.07
CA SER A 241 10.18 -22.14 -10.29
C SER A 241 9.95 -20.93 -11.20
N HIS A 242 8.97 -20.06 -10.81
CA HIS A 242 8.71 -18.80 -11.54
C HIS A 242 8.48 -17.66 -10.55
N GLY A 243 8.31 -16.45 -11.04
CA GLY A 243 8.08 -15.26 -10.24
C GLY A 243 9.33 -14.43 -9.98
N LEU A 244 9.30 -13.61 -8.95
CA LEU A 244 10.38 -12.72 -8.52
C LEU A 244 11.32 -13.39 -7.51
N GLY A 245 10.82 -14.36 -6.76
CA GLY A 245 11.52 -15.00 -5.66
C GLY A 245 11.70 -14.06 -4.47
N ASP A 246 12.82 -14.20 -3.76
CA ASP A 246 13.21 -13.31 -2.67
C ASP A 246 13.57 -11.93 -3.24
N TRP A 247 12.54 -11.09 -3.39
CA TRP A 247 12.64 -9.79 -4.02
C TRP A 247 13.54 -8.84 -3.25
N CYS A 248 14.46 -8.19 -3.96
CA CYS A 248 15.47 -7.29 -3.39
C CYS A 248 16.46 -7.93 -2.42
N ASP A 249 16.72 -9.25 -2.53
CA ASP A 249 17.83 -9.86 -1.80
C ASP A 249 19.18 -9.17 -2.10
N LEU A 250 20.07 -9.16 -1.12
CA LEU A 250 21.37 -8.48 -1.22
C LEU A 250 22.42 -9.40 -1.84
N GLY A 251 22.32 -9.63 -3.15
CA GLY A 251 23.28 -10.40 -3.91
C GLY A 251 24.40 -9.57 -4.54
N PRO A 252 25.24 -10.19 -5.40
CA PRO A 252 26.37 -9.52 -6.06
C PRO A 252 25.97 -8.51 -7.14
N LYS A 253 24.73 -8.55 -7.61
CA LYS A 253 24.16 -7.62 -8.59
C LYS A 253 23.31 -6.58 -7.89
N TYR A 254 22.86 -5.57 -8.65
CA TYR A 254 21.89 -4.60 -8.14
C TYR A 254 20.62 -5.34 -7.64
N PRO A 255 20.06 -4.95 -6.48
CA PRO A 255 18.88 -5.60 -5.92
C PRO A 255 17.70 -5.62 -6.91
N GLY A 256 16.99 -6.73 -6.92
CA GLY A 256 15.88 -6.99 -7.84
C GLY A 256 15.36 -8.42 -7.64
N ARG A 257 15.24 -9.18 -8.73
CA ARG A 257 14.89 -10.60 -8.65
C ARG A 257 15.91 -11.35 -7.79
N ALA A 258 15.46 -12.42 -7.15
CA ALA A 258 16.29 -13.27 -6.29
C ALA A 258 17.63 -13.64 -6.94
N GLN A 259 18.70 -13.52 -6.19
CA GLN A 259 20.08 -13.77 -6.65
C GLN A 259 20.75 -14.88 -5.83
N LEU A 260 20.51 -14.92 -4.52
CA LEU A 260 21.11 -15.86 -3.58
C LEU A 260 20.21 -17.08 -3.38
N THR A 261 18.90 -16.86 -3.30
CA THR A 261 17.90 -17.93 -3.19
C THR A 261 17.36 -18.27 -4.57
N SER A 262 17.27 -19.56 -4.91
CA SER A 262 16.65 -19.96 -6.17
C SER A 262 15.15 -19.63 -6.18
N LEU A 263 14.58 -19.36 -7.36
CA LEU A 263 13.12 -19.14 -7.47
C LEU A 263 12.33 -20.34 -6.93
N ALA A 264 12.80 -21.55 -7.16
CA ALA A 264 12.18 -22.76 -6.61
C ALA A 264 12.25 -22.82 -5.07
N GLY A 265 13.26 -22.18 -4.47
CA GLY A 265 13.47 -22.15 -3.02
C GLY A 265 12.43 -21.31 -2.26
N THR A 266 11.74 -20.41 -2.92
CA THR A 266 10.64 -19.59 -2.37
C THR A 266 9.30 -20.04 -2.94
N ALA A 267 9.16 -20.17 -4.24
CA ALA A 267 7.91 -20.50 -4.89
C ALA A 267 7.36 -21.90 -4.53
N THR A 268 8.21 -22.92 -4.42
CA THR A 268 7.74 -24.28 -4.07
C THR A 268 7.25 -24.38 -2.63
N PRO A 269 7.94 -23.85 -1.58
CA PRO A 269 7.42 -23.85 -0.24
C PRO A 269 6.08 -23.13 -0.09
N ILE A 270 5.90 -21.99 -0.74
CA ILE A 270 4.62 -21.27 -0.63
C ILE A 270 3.49 -22.01 -1.37
N TYR A 271 3.77 -22.62 -2.51
CA TYR A 271 2.83 -23.51 -3.19
C TYR A 271 2.43 -24.71 -2.33
N TYR A 272 3.40 -25.29 -1.58
CA TYR A 272 3.09 -26.32 -0.60
C TYR A 272 2.18 -25.79 0.52
N MET A 273 2.43 -24.59 1.02
CA MET A 273 1.58 -23.96 2.04
C MET A 273 0.16 -23.74 1.52
N ASP A 274 0.00 -23.34 0.29
CA ASP A 274 -1.31 -23.15 -0.36
C ASP A 274 -2.05 -24.49 -0.46
N ALA A 275 -1.40 -25.53 -0.98
CA ALA A 275 -1.98 -26.87 -1.12
C ALA A 275 -2.39 -27.45 0.25
N GLU A 276 -1.54 -27.30 1.29
CA GLU A 276 -1.84 -27.73 2.64
C GLU A 276 -3.00 -26.93 3.26
N THR A 277 -3.08 -25.64 2.98
CA THR A 277 -4.19 -24.78 3.41
C THR A 277 -5.51 -25.23 2.79
N ILE A 278 -5.55 -25.43 1.46
CA ILE A 278 -6.75 -25.94 0.79
C ILE A 278 -7.13 -27.33 1.32
N ARG A 279 -6.15 -28.23 1.56
CA ARG A 279 -6.40 -29.54 2.18
C ARG A 279 -7.07 -29.41 3.55
N LYS A 280 -6.56 -28.53 4.42
CA LYS A 280 -7.17 -28.28 5.74
C LYS A 280 -8.59 -27.74 5.61
N LEU A 281 -8.78 -26.76 4.75
CA LEU A 281 -10.09 -26.14 4.51
C LEU A 281 -11.10 -27.14 3.94
N SER A 282 -10.69 -28.05 3.05
CA SER A 282 -11.56 -29.09 2.49
C SER A 282 -12.08 -30.11 3.54
N LEU A 283 -11.46 -30.18 4.70
CA LEU A 283 -11.91 -31.03 5.81
C LEU A 283 -12.91 -30.31 6.74
N ILE A 284 -13.02 -29.00 6.64
CA ILE A 284 -13.86 -28.14 7.47
C ILE A 284 -15.04 -27.63 6.67
N HIS A 285 -14.85 -27.38 5.38
CA HIS A 285 -15.86 -26.89 4.43
C HIS A 285 -16.79 -28.04 3.97
#